data_e7e42e733364c5fe417ad2e32e956e99
#
_entry.id   e7e42e733364c5fe417ad2e32e956e99
#
_cell.length_a   1.000
_cell.length_b   1.000
_cell.length_c   1.000
_cell.angle_alpha   90.00
_cell.angle_beta   90.00
_cell.angle_gamma   90.00
#
_symmetry.space_group_name_H-M   'P 1'
#
loop_
_entity.id
_entity.type
_entity.pdbx_description
1 polymer ?
#
loop_
_entity_poly.entity_id
_entity_poly.type
_entity_poly.pdbx_seq_one_letter_code
_entity_poly.pdbx_strand_id
1 'polypeptide(L)'
;MSTEWVMLSDKVYEFQKGIRPLFLCTVSREVAPLLMRRLERAGIAYHLEEISSVSPRVNLFFGKELCIAIISEMVKGRSLTMLSPEEDFILGTLLGYDTCQQCERYQRRKQSARQVVAS
;
A
#
# COMPACT_ATOMS: atom_id res chain seq x y z
N MET A 1 10.35 -19.92 -10.74
CA MET A 1 9.93 -18.87 -9.79
C MET A 1 8.72 -18.16 -10.33
N SER A 2 7.80 -17.77 -9.46
CA SER A 2 6.63 -17.03 -9.90
C SER A 2 6.99 -15.59 -10.29
N THR A 3 6.18 -15.00 -11.15
CA THR A 3 6.30 -13.59 -11.52
C THR A 3 6.23 -12.69 -10.28
N GLU A 4 5.36 -13.03 -9.32
CA GLU A 4 5.20 -12.25 -8.09
C GLU A 4 6.45 -12.26 -7.23
N TRP A 5 7.16 -13.39 -7.18
CA TRP A 5 8.44 -13.49 -6.47
C TRP A 5 9.49 -12.55 -7.09
N VAL A 6 9.57 -12.54 -8.41
CA VAL A 6 10.52 -11.67 -9.14
C VAL A 6 10.18 -10.20 -8.89
N MET A 7 8.90 -9.84 -8.99
CA MET A 7 8.44 -8.47 -8.73
C MET A 7 8.78 -8.03 -7.30
N LEU A 8 8.53 -8.87 -6.32
CA LEU A 8 8.85 -8.54 -4.93
C LEU A 8 10.36 -8.39 -4.75
N SER A 9 11.15 -9.27 -5.35
CA SER A 9 12.61 -9.20 -5.24
C SER A 9 13.16 -7.88 -5.78
N ASP A 10 12.63 -7.39 -6.89
CA ASP A 10 13.00 -6.09 -7.46
C ASP A 10 12.65 -4.95 -6.49
N LYS A 11 11.45 -4.99 -5.90
CA LYS A 11 11.01 -3.95 -4.97
C LYS A 11 11.79 -4.00 -3.65
N VAL A 12 12.14 -5.19 -3.18
CA VAL A 12 13.00 -5.34 -2.00
C VAL A 12 14.37 -4.71 -2.28
N TYR A 13 14.92 -4.95 -3.46
CA TYR A 13 16.18 -4.34 -3.86
C TYR A 13 16.08 -2.81 -3.85
N GLU A 14 15.02 -2.25 -4.44
CA GLU A 14 14.78 -0.80 -4.44
C GLU A 14 14.67 -0.25 -3.02
N PHE A 15 13.98 -0.97 -2.14
CA PHE A 15 13.87 -0.56 -0.74
C PHE A 15 15.22 -0.54 -0.05
N GLN A 16 16.02 -1.57 -0.26
CA GLN A 16 17.35 -1.68 0.34
C GLN A 16 18.31 -0.60 -0.18
N LYS A 17 18.07 -0.10 -1.39
CA LYS A 17 18.80 1.03 -1.97
C LYS A 17 18.29 2.39 -1.49
N GLY A 18 17.20 2.42 -0.72
CA GLY A 18 16.66 3.67 -0.19
C GLY A 18 15.90 4.51 -1.19
N ILE A 19 15.40 3.90 -2.29
CA ILE A 19 14.70 4.63 -3.35
C ILE A 19 13.39 5.20 -2.83
N ARG A 20 12.66 4.43 -2.03
CA ARG A 20 11.45 4.92 -1.35
C ARG A 20 11.20 4.11 -0.08
N PRO A 21 10.44 4.71 0.88
CA PRO A 21 10.27 4.09 2.21
C PRO A 21 9.15 3.05 2.28
N LEU A 22 8.23 3.02 1.31
CA LEU A 22 7.04 2.16 1.36
C LEU A 22 6.71 1.63 -0.02
N PHE A 23 6.34 0.36 -0.07
CA PHE A 23 5.91 -0.33 -1.28
C PHE A 23 4.58 -1.02 -1.05
N LEU A 24 3.79 -1.12 -2.12
CA LEU A 24 2.53 -1.87 -2.14
C LEU A 24 2.55 -2.82 -3.32
N CYS A 25 2.30 -4.10 -3.04
CA CYS A 25 2.14 -5.13 -4.07
C CYS A 25 0.79 -5.80 -3.87
N THR A 26 0.02 -5.93 -4.95
CA THR A 26 -1.19 -6.75 -4.93
C THR A 26 -0.82 -8.12 -5.47
N VAL A 27 -0.93 -9.14 -4.65
CA VAL A 27 -0.42 -10.48 -4.93
C VAL A 27 -1.50 -11.53 -4.70
N SER A 28 -1.29 -12.74 -5.23
CA SER A 28 -2.21 -13.83 -4.99
C SER A 28 -2.17 -14.25 -3.53
N ARG A 29 -3.33 -14.63 -3.01
CA ARG A 29 -3.47 -15.09 -1.63
C ARG A 29 -2.59 -16.31 -1.35
N GLU A 30 -2.42 -17.17 -2.35
CA GLU A 30 -1.61 -18.39 -2.22
C GLU A 30 -0.13 -18.09 -2.07
N VAL A 31 0.39 -17.08 -2.76
CA VAL A 31 1.81 -16.73 -2.76
C VAL A 31 2.17 -15.83 -1.58
N ALA A 32 1.22 -15.08 -1.04
CA ALA A 32 1.47 -14.11 0.03
C ALA A 32 2.27 -14.68 1.22
N PRO A 33 1.96 -15.87 1.77
CA PRO A 33 2.77 -16.40 2.89
C PRO A 33 4.24 -16.58 2.56
N LEU A 34 4.55 -16.97 1.32
CA LEU A 34 5.93 -17.13 0.87
C LEU A 34 6.65 -15.79 0.81
N LEU A 35 5.97 -14.76 0.30
CA LEU A 35 6.52 -13.40 0.22
C LEU A 35 6.72 -12.81 1.62
N MET A 36 5.79 -13.04 2.52
CA MET A 36 5.89 -12.58 3.90
C MET A 36 7.11 -13.18 4.60
N ARG A 37 7.36 -14.48 4.40
CA ARG A 37 8.55 -15.11 4.96
C ARG A 37 9.84 -14.53 4.40
N ARG A 38 9.84 -14.18 3.13
CA ARG A 38 10.99 -13.51 2.51
C ARG A 38 11.28 -12.17 3.17
N LEU A 39 10.24 -11.39 3.44
CA LEU A 39 10.37 -10.09 4.10
C LEU A 39 10.86 -10.27 5.55
N GLU A 40 10.32 -11.24 6.26
CA GLU A 40 10.75 -11.56 7.64
C GLU A 40 12.24 -11.90 7.68
N ARG A 41 12.71 -12.73 6.75
CA ARG A 41 14.13 -13.09 6.67
C ARG A 41 15.03 -11.90 6.38
N ALA A 42 14.53 -10.94 5.61
CA ALA A 42 15.28 -9.72 5.30
C ALA A 42 15.17 -8.66 6.40
N GLY A 43 14.37 -8.90 7.44
CA GLY A 43 14.16 -7.94 8.52
C GLY A 43 13.34 -6.74 8.10
N ILE A 44 12.48 -6.89 7.10
CA ILE A 44 11.66 -5.80 6.56
C ILE A 44 10.26 -5.89 7.14
N ALA A 45 9.78 -4.78 7.72
CA ALA A 45 8.42 -4.68 8.25
C ALA A 45 7.40 -4.77 7.11
N TYR A 46 6.27 -5.42 7.39
CA TYR A 46 5.22 -5.54 6.39
C TYR A 46 3.84 -5.55 7.03
N HIS A 47 2.82 -5.32 6.21
CA HIS A 47 1.42 -5.40 6.62
C HIS A 47 0.62 -6.01 5.48
N LEU A 48 -0.14 -7.07 5.79
CA LEU A 48 -1.02 -7.73 4.83
C LEU A 48 -2.43 -7.19 5.04
N GLU A 49 -3.07 -6.76 3.95
CA GLU A 49 -4.44 -6.27 3.99
C GLU A 49 -5.27 -7.08 3.01
N GLU A 50 -6.36 -7.64 3.48
CA GLU A 50 -7.30 -8.34 2.61
C GLU A 50 -8.17 -7.36 1.86
N ILE A 51 -8.29 -7.54 0.53
CA ILE A 51 -9.18 -6.73 -0.31
C ILE A 51 -10.64 -7.07 0.04
N SER A 52 -10.93 -8.37 0.16
CA SER A 52 -12.19 -8.90 0.65
C SER A 52 -11.98 -10.35 1.05
N SER A 53 -12.93 -10.93 1.79
CA SER A 53 -12.83 -12.33 2.22
C SER A 53 -12.86 -13.32 1.05
N VAL A 54 -13.40 -12.91 -0.10
CA VAL A 54 -13.56 -13.78 -1.27
C VAL A 54 -12.58 -13.46 -2.40
N SER A 55 -11.82 -12.37 -2.30
CA SER A 55 -10.86 -12.03 -3.34
C SER A 55 -9.70 -13.03 -3.37
N PRO A 56 -9.26 -13.48 -4.56
CA PRO A 56 -8.07 -14.31 -4.68
C PRO A 56 -6.77 -13.52 -4.50
N ARG A 57 -6.86 -12.20 -4.34
CA ARG A 57 -5.69 -11.32 -4.21
C ARG A 57 -5.74 -10.57 -2.89
N VAL A 58 -4.55 -10.21 -2.40
CA VAL A 58 -4.37 -9.45 -1.16
C VAL A 58 -3.37 -8.33 -1.41
N ASN A 59 -3.44 -7.29 -0.59
CA ASN A 59 -2.48 -6.19 -0.63
C ASN A 59 -1.38 -6.43 0.39
N LEU A 60 -0.14 -6.40 -0.07
CA LEU A 60 1.03 -6.55 0.79
C LEU A 60 1.83 -5.25 0.78
N PHE A 61 1.84 -4.57 1.91
CA PHE A 61 2.67 -3.40 2.14
C PHE A 61 3.97 -3.82 2.79
N PHE A 62 5.08 -3.22 2.41
CA PHE A 62 6.33 -3.41 3.13
C PHE A 62 7.22 -2.16 3.03
N GLY A 63 8.10 -2.00 4.00
CA GLY A 63 9.00 -0.85 4.02
C GLY A 63 9.50 -0.54 5.42
N LYS A 64 9.72 0.75 5.67
CA LYS A 64 10.19 1.20 6.97
C LYS A 64 9.15 0.98 8.05
N GLU A 65 9.60 0.58 9.23
CA GLU A 65 8.71 0.27 10.36
C GLU A 65 7.73 1.39 10.68
N LEU A 66 8.20 2.65 10.68
CA LEU A 66 7.32 3.78 10.96
C LEU A 66 6.23 3.94 9.92
N CYS A 67 6.55 3.68 8.64
CA CYS A 67 5.57 3.74 7.57
C CYS A 67 4.53 2.61 7.72
N ILE A 68 4.99 1.41 8.04
CA ILE A 68 4.09 0.27 8.24
C ILE A 68 3.19 0.50 9.45
N ALA A 69 3.70 1.10 10.52
CA ALA A 69 2.88 1.43 11.69
C ALA A 69 1.75 2.39 11.33
N ILE A 70 2.05 3.43 10.54
CA ILE A 70 1.05 4.39 10.09
C ILE A 70 0.02 3.69 9.19
N ILE A 71 0.48 2.89 8.23
CA ILE A 71 -0.40 2.22 7.28
C ILE A 71 -1.32 1.22 7.98
N SER A 72 -0.80 0.42 8.90
CA SER A 72 -1.61 -0.56 9.61
C SER A 72 -2.72 0.08 10.43
N GLU A 73 -2.47 1.24 11.06
CA GLU A 73 -3.50 2.00 11.76
C GLU A 73 -4.52 2.59 10.78
N MET A 74 -4.04 3.14 9.67
CA MET A 74 -4.88 3.82 8.69
C MET A 74 -5.85 2.86 8.00
N VAL A 75 -5.42 1.67 7.66
CA VAL A 75 -6.24 0.70 6.90
C VAL A 75 -6.96 -0.32 7.80
N LYS A 76 -6.80 -0.21 9.10
CA LYS A 76 -7.36 -1.17 10.06
C LYS A 76 -8.89 -1.25 9.93
N GLY A 77 -9.37 -2.44 9.54
CA GLY A 77 -10.79 -2.69 9.39
C GLY A 77 -11.46 -1.96 8.23
N ARG A 78 -10.67 -1.37 7.31
CA ARG A 78 -11.20 -0.63 6.16
C ARG A 78 -10.52 -1.09 4.88
N SER A 79 -11.24 -0.99 3.76
CA SER A 79 -10.61 -1.16 2.45
C SER A 79 -9.94 0.15 2.02
N LEU A 80 -9.00 0.08 1.08
CA LEU A 80 -8.31 1.26 0.56
C LEU A 80 -9.27 2.27 -0.07
N THR A 81 -10.42 1.80 -0.57
CA THR A 81 -11.45 2.67 -1.16
C THR A 81 -12.20 3.50 -0.12
N MET A 82 -12.08 3.13 1.16
CA MET A 82 -12.76 3.81 2.27
C MET A 82 -11.92 4.87 2.94
N LEU A 83 -10.69 5.08 2.47
CA LEU A 83 -9.82 6.11 3.01
C LEU A 83 -10.36 7.50 2.70
N SER A 84 -10.19 8.44 3.65
CA SER A 84 -10.51 9.83 3.38
C SER A 84 -9.59 10.40 2.30
N PRO A 85 -9.95 11.55 1.67
CA PRO A 85 -9.04 12.18 0.71
C PRO A 85 -7.66 12.47 1.31
N GLU A 86 -7.60 12.87 2.57
CA GLU A 86 -6.34 13.15 3.27
C GLU A 86 -5.52 11.87 3.48
N GLU A 87 -6.16 10.80 3.91
CA GLU A 87 -5.49 9.52 4.11
C GLU A 87 -4.98 8.94 2.79
N ASP A 88 -5.78 9.04 1.72
CA ASP A 88 -5.37 8.63 0.39
C ASP A 88 -4.15 9.42 -0.08
N PHE A 89 -4.12 10.73 0.17
CA PHE A 89 -3.00 11.59 -0.17
C PHE A 89 -1.74 11.18 0.59
N ILE A 90 -1.85 10.93 1.89
CA ILE A 90 -0.74 10.46 2.71
C ILE A 90 -0.18 9.15 2.16
N LEU A 91 -1.06 8.19 1.88
CA LEU A 91 -0.65 6.88 1.37
C LEU A 91 0.08 7.02 0.04
N GLY A 92 -0.47 7.77 -0.91
CA GLY A 92 0.13 7.98 -2.22
C GLY A 92 1.51 8.64 -2.12
N THR A 93 1.65 9.60 -1.21
CA THR A 93 2.93 10.28 -0.96
C THR A 93 3.97 9.29 -0.42
N LEU A 94 3.59 8.46 0.56
CA LEU A 94 4.49 7.47 1.13
C LEU A 94 4.91 6.43 0.10
N LEU A 95 4.02 6.07 -0.82
CA LEU A 95 4.31 5.13 -1.90
C LEU A 95 5.19 5.74 -2.99
N GLY A 96 5.46 7.03 -2.93
CA GLY A 96 6.33 7.71 -3.89
C GLY A 96 5.65 8.01 -5.23
N TYR A 97 4.32 8.11 -5.24
CA TYR A 97 3.60 8.50 -6.44
C TYR A 97 3.88 9.96 -6.80
N ASP A 98 3.68 10.31 -8.07
CA ASP A 98 3.93 11.66 -8.56
C ASP A 98 3.16 12.70 -7.74
N THR A 99 3.89 13.68 -7.21
CA THR A 99 3.32 14.68 -6.28
C THR A 99 2.21 15.50 -6.94
N CYS A 100 2.40 15.92 -8.19
CA CYS A 100 1.38 16.72 -8.88
C CYS A 100 0.11 15.91 -9.10
N GLN A 101 0.23 14.67 -9.51
CA GLN A 101 -0.92 13.78 -9.70
C GLN A 101 -1.64 13.53 -8.37
N GLN A 102 -0.90 13.38 -7.27
CA GLN A 102 -1.49 13.20 -5.94
C GLN A 102 -2.26 14.45 -5.52
N CYS A 103 -1.73 15.63 -5.77
CA CYS A 103 -2.42 16.88 -5.48
C CYS A 103 -3.72 17.02 -6.29
N GLU A 104 -3.67 16.71 -7.58
CA GLU A 104 -4.86 16.73 -8.42
C GLU A 104 -5.93 15.75 -7.95
N ARG A 105 -5.51 14.54 -7.63
CA ARG A 105 -6.40 13.50 -7.09
C ARG A 105 -7.04 13.96 -5.78
N TYR A 106 -6.26 14.53 -4.88
CA TYR A 106 -6.75 15.05 -3.61
C TYR A 106 -7.84 16.11 -3.82
N GLN A 107 -7.57 17.09 -4.71
CA GLN A 107 -8.54 18.13 -5.00
C GLN A 107 -9.84 17.58 -5.58
N ARG A 108 -9.74 16.65 -6.53
CA ARG A 108 -10.93 16.02 -7.09
C ARG A 108 -11.76 15.30 -6.04
N ARG A 109 -11.11 14.55 -5.15
CA ARG A 109 -11.78 13.80 -4.11
C ARG A 109 -12.42 14.72 -3.07
N LYS A 110 -11.78 15.83 -2.73
CA LYS A 110 -12.33 16.84 -1.82
C LYS A 110 -13.56 17.50 -2.42
N GLN A 111 -13.52 17.84 -3.68
CA GLN A 111 -14.67 18.43 -4.39
C GLN A 111 -15.85 17.46 -4.44
N SER A 112 -15.60 16.21 -4.76
CA SER A 112 -16.63 15.17 -4.79
C SER A 112 -17.27 14.99 -3.42
N ALA A 113 -16.48 14.97 -2.34
CA ALA A 113 -16.98 14.86 -0.99
C ALA A 113 -17.86 16.06 -0.61
N ARG A 114 -17.44 17.28 -1.00
CA ARG A 114 -18.23 18.50 -0.74
C ARG A 114 -19.56 18.49 -1.51
N GLN A 115 -19.54 18.01 -2.75
CA GLN A 115 -20.76 17.90 -3.56
C GLN A 115 -21.76 16.93 -2.95
N VAL A 116 -21.28 15.79 -2.44
CA VAL A 116 -22.13 14.82 -1.77
C VAL A 116 -22.77 15.43 -0.52
N VAL A 117 -22.01 16.19 0.27
CA VAL A 117 -22.54 16.86 1.47
C VAL A 117 -23.52 17.97 1.11
N ALA A 118 -23.28 18.70 0.01
CA ALA A 118 -24.11 19.80 -0.44
C ALA A 118 -25.43 19.32 -1.06
N SER A 119 -25.48 18.10 -1.56
CA SER A 119 -26.69 17.53 -2.17
C SER A 119 -27.54 16.80 -1.14
#